data_9d472119d44e5526647e27340d4a0892
#
_entry.id   9d472119d44e5526647e27340d4a0892
#
_cell.length_a   1.000
_cell.length_b   1.000
_cell.length_c   1.000
_cell.angle_alpha   90.00
_cell.angle_beta   90.00
_cell.angle_gamma   90.00
#
_symmetry.space_group_name_H-M   'P 1'
#
loop_
_entity.id
_entity.type
_entity.pdbx_description
1 polymer ?
#
loop_
_entity_poly.entity_id
_entity_poly.type
_entity_poly.pdbx_seq_one_letter_code
_entity_poly.pdbx_strand_id
1 'polypeptide(L)'
;FLAHFRHSDSTYVMDFLIDEVLERTPADIRVFLLKTALVERFTVNLAAVMTQLDTVECGQLLARVRHANLFVVPSEGDPTWYRYHHQFRSMLLNRARLMLVPEEIAAIQRAAARWLVRHGWIDEAITGYVAEGEWDRAAELIETERHTLQNGQRWYLLWRRLARLPDSVVAQRPSLL
;
A
#
# COMPACT_ATOMS: atom_id res chain seq x y z
N PHE A 1 -24.31 2.98 29.48
CA PHE A 1 -24.67 4.03 28.51
C PHE A 1 -23.56 5.05 28.25
N LEU A 2 -22.37 4.92 28.82
CA LEU A 2 -21.27 5.93 28.74
C LEU A 2 -20.04 5.45 27.96
N ALA A 3 -20.04 4.25 27.40
CA ALA A 3 -18.83 3.68 26.72
C ALA A 3 -18.81 3.91 25.19
N HIS A 4 -19.90 4.36 24.58
CA HIS A 4 -20.00 4.54 23.11
C HIS A 4 -19.60 5.94 22.62
N PHE A 5 -19.50 6.93 23.51
CA PHE A 5 -19.26 8.34 23.15
C PHE A 5 -17.78 8.71 22.98
N ARG A 6 -16.84 7.88 23.44
CA ARG A 6 -15.40 8.23 23.45
C ARG A 6 -14.62 7.83 22.19
N HIS A 7 -15.15 6.95 21.33
CA HIS A 7 -14.41 6.50 20.14
C HIS A 7 -14.68 7.36 18.90
N SER A 8 -15.90 7.87 18.74
CA SER A 8 -16.27 8.74 17.62
C SER A 8 -15.62 10.13 17.71
N ASP A 9 -15.60 10.73 18.90
CA ASP A 9 -15.05 12.08 19.08
C ASP A 9 -13.53 12.13 18.85
N SER A 10 -12.80 11.09 19.26
CA SER A 10 -11.35 11.00 19.02
C SER A 10 -11.00 10.86 17.54
N THR A 11 -11.83 10.19 16.76
CA THR A 11 -11.62 10.03 15.31
C THR A 11 -11.87 11.35 14.57
N TYR A 12 -12.94 12.07 14.90
CA TYR A 12 -13.25 13.38 14.28
C TYR A 12 -12.18 14.44 14.60
N VAL A 13 -11.67 14.46 15.82
CA VAL A 13 -10.61 15.41 16.20
C VAL A 13 -9.31 15.08 15.46
N MET A 14 -8.99 13.79 15.33
CA MET A 14 -7.80 13.37 14.59
C MET A 14 -7.94 13.66 13.10
N ASP A 15 -9.12 13.42 12.51
CA ASP A 15 -9.41 13.72 11.11
C ASP A 15 -9.24 15.22 10.83
N PHE A 16 -9.77 16.07 11.68
CA PHE A 16 -9.62 17.52 11.56
C PHE A 16 -8.15 17.97 11.67
N LEU A 17 -7.40 17.45 12.64
CA LEU A 17 -5.99 17.81 12.84
C LEU A 17 -5.12 17.42 11.64
N ILE A 18 -5.41 16.31 11.01
CA ILE A 18 -4.60 15.83 9.86
C ILE A 18 -5.02 16.58 8.58
N ASP A 19 -6.28 16.92 8.40
CA ASP A 19 -6.70 17.80 7.30
C ASP A 19 -5.97 19.15 7.41
N GLU A 20 -5.89 19.73 8.59
CA GLU A 20 -5.13 20.97 8.82
C GLU A 20 -3.63 20.80 8.57
N VAL A 21 -3.04 19.66 8.97
CA VAL A 21 -1.63 19.33 8.68
C VAL A 21 -1.41 19.21 7.17
N LEU A 22 -2.30 18.51 6.44
CA LEU A 22 -2.19 18.36 5.00
C LEU A 22 -2.40 19.68 4.25
N GLU A 23 -3.30 20.54 4.70
CA GLU A 23 -3.52 21.85 4.09
C GLU A 23 -2.32 22.78 4.23
N ARG A 24 -1.62 22.72 5.36
CA ARG A 24 -0.39 23.47 5.61
C ARG A 24 0.86 22.84 4.98
N THR A 25 0.75 21.61 4.51
CA THR A 25 1.87 20.88 3.88
C THR A 25 2.08 21.39 2.45
N PRO A 26 3.33 21.66 2.02
CA PRO A 26 3.64 22.03 0.65
C PRO A 26 3.05 21.05 -0.38
N ALA A 27 2.64 21.57 -1.53
CA ALA A 27 1.91 20.79 -2.53
C ALA A 27 2.69 19.56 -3.03
N ASP A 28 4.00 19.66 -3.18
CA ASP A 28 4.91 18.58 -3.57
C ASP A 28 4.90 17.44 -2.54
N ILE A 29 4.99 17.76 -1.25
CA ILE A 29 4.91 16.78 -0.17
C ILE A 29 3.51 16.15 -0.11
N ARG A 30 2.46 16.95 -0.24
CA ARG A 30 1.08 16.47 -0.21
C ARG A 30 0.83 15.45 -1.33
N VAL A 31 1.22 15.74 -2.57
CA VAL A 31 1.11 14.81 -3.69
C VAL A 31 1.91 13.52 -3.44
N PHE A 32 3.13 13.65 -2.92
CA PHE A 32 3.95 12.50 -2.54
C PHE A 32 3.24 11.60 -1.51
N LEU A 33 2.69 12.19 -0.43
CA LEU A 33 1.97 11.46 0.61
C LEU A 33 0.75 10.72 0.05
N LEU A 34 -0.08 11.41 -0.75
CA LEU A 34 -1.30 10.83 -1.32
C LEU A 34 -0.99 9.66 -2.24
N LYS A 35 0.00 9.80 -3.12
CA LYS A 35 0.36 8.75 -4.07
C LYS A 35 1.01 7.55 -3.39
N THR A 36 1.94 7.77 -2.46
CA THR A 36 2.65 6.67 -1.78
C THR A 36 1.80 5.95 -0.73
N ALA A 37 0.72 6.56 -0.22
CA ALA A 37 -0.24 5.90 0.66
C ALA A 37 -1.07 4.81 -0.03
N LEU A 38 -1.12 4.79 -1.37
CA LEU A 38 -1.85 3.79 -2.15
C LEU A 38 -1.30 2.37 -1.99
N VAL A 39 -0.08 2.20 -1.49
CA VAL A 39 0.50 0.90 -1.10
C VAL A 39 0.64 0.81 0.42
N GLU A 40 0.79 -0.39 0.94
CA GLU A 40 0.93 -0.60 2.39
C GLU A 40 2.30 -0.13 2.90
N ARG A 41 3.34 -0.44 2.12
CA ARG A 41 4.71 0.00 2.37
C ARG A 41 5.44 0.30 1.07
N PHE A 42 6.43 1.14 1.11
CA PHE A 42 7.16 1.59 -0.07
C PHE A 42 8.65 1.80 0.22
N THR A 43 9.44 1.72 -0.83
CA THR A 43 10.84 2.18 -0.87
C THR A 43 10.91 3.49 -1.64
N VAL A 44 12.05 4.18 -1.59
CA VAL A 44 12.30 5.38 -2.43
C VAL A 44 12.12 5.05 -3.92
N ASN A 45 12.63 3.88 -4.37
CA ASN A 45 12.50 3.46 -5.77
C ASN A 45 11.04 3.19 -6.18
N LEU A 46 10.25 2.58 -5.30
CA LEU A 46 8.82 2.37 -5.56
C LEU A 46 8.07 3.70 -5.57
N ALA A 47 8.39 4.60 -4.62
CA ALA A 47 7.81 5.94 -4.59
C ALA A 47 8.09 6.73 -5.88
N ALA A 48 9.31 6.61 -6.44
CA ALA A 48 9.67 7.22 -7.72
C ALA A 48 8.74 6.75 -8.87
N VAL A 49 8.45 5.45 -8.93
CA VAL A 49 7.51 4.89 -9.91
C VAL A 49 6.10 5.42 -9.71
N MET A 50 5.63 5.52 -8.45
CA MET A 50 4.28 5.95 -8.11
C MET A 50 4.06 7.45 -8.34
N THR A 51 5.07 8.26 -8.09
CA THR A 51 5.01 9.72 -8.23
C THR A 51 5.42 10.23 -9.60
N GLN A 52 6.12 9.40 -10.38
CA GLN A 52 6.77 9.74 -11.65
C GLN A 52 7.89 10.80 -11.48
N LEU A 53 8.48 10.84 -10.29
CA LEU A 53 9.66 11.65 -9.97
C LEU A 53 10.92 10.77 -10.04
N ASP A 54 12.10 11.41 -10.06
CA ASP A 54 13.33 10.66 -9.92
C ASP A 54 13.58 10.20 -8.47
N THR A 55 14.52 9.27 -8.28
CA THR A 55 14.82 8.70 -6.97
C THR A 55 15.46 9.69 -6.01
N VAL A 56 16.18 10.68 -6.51
CA VAL A 56 16.81 11.72 -5.70
C VAL A 56 15.75 12.67 -5.15
N GLU A 57 14.82 13.11 -5.98
CA GLU A 57 13.68 13.94 -5.56
C GLU A 57 12.80 13.20 -4.55
N CYS A 58 12.49 11.93 -4.81
CA CYS A 58 11.74 11.11 -3.86
C CYS A 58 12.46 10.93 -2.52
N GLY A 59 13.77 10.74 -2.54
CA GLY A 59 14.60 10.68 -1.33
C GLY A 59 14.56 11.98 -0.52
N GLN A 60 14.62 13.12 -1.20
CA GLN A 60 14.52 14.45 -0.57
C GLN A 60 13.13 14.70 0.02
N LEU A 61 12.06 14.34 -0.72
CA LEU A 61 10.69 14.45 -0.22
C LEU A 61 10.47 13.57 1.01
N LEU A 62 10.93 12.31 0.96
CA LEU A 62 10.85 11.40 2.10
C LEU A 62 11.62 11.94 3.33
N ALA A 63 12.81 12.52 3.12
CA ALA A 63 13.58 13.14 4.19
C ALA A 63 12.81 14.31 4.82
N ARG A 64 12.20 15.18 4.01
CA ARG A 64 11.34 16.29 4.48
C ARG A 64 10.13 15.79 5.25
N VAL A 65 9.45 14.76 4.75
CA VAL A 65 8.29 14.11 5.41
C VAL A 65 8.68 13.57 6.78
N ARG A 66 9.83 12.90 6.88
CA ARG A 66 10.35 12.36 8.14
C ARG A 66 10.77 13.47 9.11
N HIS A 67 11.42 14.51 8.62
CA HIS A 67 11.83 15.65 9.44
C HIS A 67 10.61 16.42 9.99
N ALA A 68 9.55 16.51 9.21
CA ALA A 68 8.28 17.10 9.64
C ALA A 68 7.44 16.18 10.54
N ASN A 69 7.93 14.98 10.91
CA ASN A 69 7.23 13.98 11.71
C ASN A 69 5.84 13.60 11.17
N LEU A 70 5.70 13.50 9.85
CA LEU A 70 4.43 13.18 9.20
C LEU A 70 4.14 11.66 9.20
N PHE A 71 4.27 11.05 10.38
CA PHE A 71 3.83 9.68 10.68
C PHE A 71 4.36 8.58 9.73
N VAL A 72 5.55 8.80 9.14
CA VAL A 72 6.28 7.81 8.35
C VAL A 72 7.33 7.13 9.24
N VAL A 73 7.29 5.82 9.28
CA VAL A 73 8.22 5.00 10.04
C VAL A 73 8.91 3.97 9.14
N PRO A 74 10.18 3.61 9.42
CA PRO A 74 10.80 2.46 8.78
C PRO A 74 10.00 1.20 9.06
N SER A 75 9.97 0.27 8.10
CA SER A 75 9.35 -1.03 8.30
C SER A 75 10.26 -1.93 9.14
N GLU A 76 9.66 -2.79 9.95
CA GLU A 76 10.40 -3.78 10.73
C GLU A 76 11.09 -4.77 9.77
N GLY A 77 12.35 -5.09 10.06
CA GLY A 77 13.15 -6.06 9.31
C GLY A 77 13.92 -5.51 8.10
N ASP A 78 13.48 -4.41 7.49
CA ASP A 78 14.19 -3.77 6.38
C ASP A 78 14.05 -2.24 6.44
N PRO A 79 15.13 -1.52 6.82
CA PRO A 79 15.10 -0.06 7.01
C PRO A 79 14.96 0.72 5.69
N THR A 80 15.04 0.07 4.53
CA THR A 80 14.83 0.70 3.21
C THR A 80 13.36 0.81 2.86
N TRP A 81 12.50 0.07 3.58
CA TRP A 81 11.07 0.14 3.46
C TRP A 81 10.46 1.08 4.48
N TYR A 82 9.47 1.84 4.06
CA TYR A 82 8.73 2.80 4.87
C TYR A 82 7.24 2.49 4.84
N ARG A 83 6.57 2.78 5.94
CA ARG A 83 5.11 2.71 6.02
C ARG A 83 4.58 3.92 6.78
N TYR A 84 3.35 4.27 6.51
CA TYR A 84 2.62 5.23 7.31
C TYR A 84 2.02 4.56 8.54
N HIS A 85 1.87 5.32 9.62
CA HIS A 85 1.02 4.88 10.73
C HIS A 85 -0.40 4.61 10.18
N HIS A 86 -1.06 3.53 10.64
CA HIS A 86 -2.26 3.01 9.98
C HIS A 86 -3.41 4.03 9.89
N GLN A 87 -3.66 4.81 10.96
CA GLN A 87 -4.68 5.86 10.97
C GLN A 87 -4.36 6.97 9.96
N PHE A 88 -3.11 7.43 9.95
CA PHE A 88 -2.66 8.45 8.99
C PHE A 88 -2.78 7.95 7.55
N ARG A 89 -2.42 6.69 7.28
CA ARG A 89 -2.60 6.07 5.96
C ARG A 89 -4.07 6.04 5.54
N SER A 90 -4.97 5.62 6.43
CA SER A 90 -6.40 5.56 6.14
C SER A 90 -6.96 6.92 5.70
N MET A 91 -6.51 7.98 6.33
CA MET A 91 -6.92 9.36 5.98
C MET A 91 -6.29 9.83 4.67
N LEU A 92 -5.00 9.53 4.43
CA LEU A 92 -4.36 9.79 3.14
C LEU A 92 -5.11 9.09 2.01
N LEU A 93 -5.56 7.84 2.21
CA LEU A 93 -6.36 7.09 1.25
C LEU A 93 -7.72 7.75 0.98
N ASN A 94 -8.42 8.20 2.03
CA ASN A 94 -9.67 8.92 1.87
C ASN A 94 -9.45 10.23 1.10
N ARG A 95 -8.40 10.98 1.43
CA ARG A 95 -8.06 12.22 0.75
C ARG A 95 -7.63 11.98 -0.70
N ALA A 96 -6.85 10.93 -0.97
CA ALA A 96 -6.45 10.53 -2.32
C ALA A 96 -7.67 10.25 -3.21
N ARG A 97 -8.69 9.55 -2.69
CA ARG A 97 -9.95 9.28 -3.42
C ARG A 97 -10.76 10.54 -3.75
N LEU A 98 -10.60 11.61 -2.97
CA LEU A 98 -11.26 12.89 -3.22
C LEU A 98 -10.47 13.79 -4.18
N MET A 99 -9.15 13.67 -4.21
CA MET A 99 -8.27 14.59 -4.94
C MET A 99 -7.73 14.02 -6.25
N LEU A 100 -7.61 12.70 -6.36
CA LEU A 100 -7.14 12.01 -7.56
C LEU A 100 -8.31 11.37 -8.28
N VAL A 101 -8.27 11.35 -9.60
CA VAL A 101 -9.29 10.63 -10.38
C VAL A 101 -9.09 9.11 -10.25
N PRO A 102 -10.16 8.31 -10.28
CA PRO A 102 -10.07 6.85 -10.11
C PRO A 102 -9.09 6.18 -11.08
N GLU A 103 -9.03 6.68 -12.31
CA GLU A 103 -8.13 6.20 -13.36
C GLU A 103 -6.66 6.42 -13.00
N GLU A 104 -6.33 7.56 -12.38
CA GLU A 104 -4.98 7.87 -11.91
C GLU A 104 -4.60 6.94 -10.75
N ILE A 105 -5.49 6.76 -9.78
CA ILE A 105 -5.27 5.83 -8.66
C ILE A 105 -4.97 4.43 -9.21
N ALA A 106 -5.83 3.91 -10.08
CA ALA A 106 -5.65 2.60 -10.69
C ALA A 106 -4.36 2.49 -11.52
N ALA A 107 -3.94 3.55 -12.21
CA ALA A 107 -2.69 3.58 -12.96
C ALA A 107 -1.47 3.49 -12.04
N ILE A 108 -1.47 4.25 -10.94
CA ILE A 108 -0.40 4.23 -9.92
C ILE A 108 -0.30 2.84 -9.29
N GLN A 109 -1.41 2.26 -8.88
CA GLN A 109 -1.47 0.95 -8.25
C GLN A 109 -0.97 -0.15 -9.21
N ARG A 110 -1.39 -0.14 -10.47
CA ARG A 110 -0.86 -1.06 -11.49
C ARG A 110 0.63 -0.89 -11.74
N ALA A 111 1.13 0.35 -11.73
CA ALA A 111 2.57 0.61 -11.87
C ALA A 111 3.36 0.08 -10.66
N ALA A 112 2.84 0.30 -9.46
CA ALA A 112 3.42 -0.23 -8.22
C ALA A 112 3.46 -1.76 -8.22
N ALA A 113 2.34 -2.43 -8.54
CA ALA A 113 2.26 -3.88 -8.60
C ALA A 113 3.26 -4.47 -9.62
N ARG A 114 3.35 -3.90 -10.83
CA ARG A 114 4.33 -4.33 -11.83
C ARG A 114 5.78 -4.18 -11.35
N TRP A 115 6.07 -3.08 -10.66
CA TRP A 115 7.39 -2.85 -10.09
C TRP A 115 7.71 -3.89 -9.02
N LEU A 116 6.78 -4.15 -8.10
CA LEU A 116 6.90 -5.13 -7.02
C LEU A 116 7.18 -6.53 -7.58
N VAL A 117 6.40 -6.97 -8.57
CA VAL A 117 6.58 -8.27 -9.22
C VAL A 117 7.97 -8.38 -9.88
N ARG A 118 8.40 -7.36 -10.63
CA ARG A 118 9.72 -7.35 -11.29
C ARG A 118 10.90 -7.44 -10.31
N HIS A 119 10.73 -6.95 -9.09
CA HIS A 119 11.77 -6.95 -8.07
C HIS A 119 11.62 -8.10 -7.06
N GLY A 120 10.74 -9.07 -7.32
CA GLY A 120 10.55 -10.24 -6.47
C GLY A 120 9.75 -10.00 -5.19
N TRP A 121 9.11 -8.82 -5.04
CA TRP A 121 8.26 -8.48 -3.90
C TRP A 121 6.83 -9.00 -4.11
N ILE A 122 6.71 -10.32 -4.28
CA ILE A 122 5.47 -10.97 -4.69
C ILE A 122 4.37 -10.85 -3.61
N ASP A 123 4.73 -10.96 -2.32
CA ASP A 123 3.76 -10.86 -1.22
C ASP A 123 3.14 -9.47 -1.14
N GLU A 124 3.93 -8.42 -1.41
CA GLU A 124 3.47 -7.04 -1.46
C GLU A 124 2.56 -6.78 -2.66
N ALA A 125 2.90 -7.34 -3.81
CA ALA A 125 2.06 -7.25 -5.01
C ALA A 125 0.69 -7.92 -4.79
N ILE A 126 0.68 -9.13 -4.21
CA ILE A 126 -0.56 -9.85 -3.84
C ILE A 126 -1.36 -9.01 -2.83
N THR A 127 -0.70 -8.45 -1.80
CA THR A 127 -1.37 -7.61 -0.81
C THR A 127 -2.04 -6.40 -1.46
N GLY A 128 -1.37 -5.77 -2.42
CA GLY A 128 -1.93 -4.66 -3.20
C GLY A 128 -3.19 -5.09 -3.97
N TYR A 129 -3.10 -6.15 -4.77
CA TYR A 129 -4.25 -6.65 -5.53
C TYR A 129 -5.44 -7.04 -4.65
N VAL A 130 -5.18 -7.72 -3.52
CA VAL A 130 -6.23 -8.11 -2.55
C VAL A 130 -6.90 -6.88 -1.94
N ALA A 131 -6.15 -5.86 -1.58
CA ALA A 131 -6.69 -4.61 -1.01
C ALA A 131 -7.60 -3.84 -1.98
N GLU A 132 -7.41 -4.03 -3.28
CA GLU A 132 -8.19 -3.40 -4.34
C GLU A 132 -9.35 -4.26 -4.85
N GLY A 133 -9.48 -5.50 -4.33
CA GLY A 133 -10.48 -6.45 -4.84
C GLY A 133 -10.14 -7.04 -6.21
N GLU A 134 -8.90 -6.88 -6.70
CA GLU A 134 -8.39 -7.43 -7.95
C GLU A 134 -7.99 -8.91 -7.77
N TRP A 135 -8.98 -9.71 -7.32
CA TRP A 135 -8.78 -11.10 -6.91
C TRP A 135 -8.19 -11.98 -8.00
N ASP A 136 -8.62 -11.76 -9.26
CA ASP A 136 -8.13 -12.52 -10.40
C ASP A 136 -6.65 -12.30 -10.66
N ARG A 137 -6.16 -11.07 -10.52
CA ARG A 137 -4.73 -10.76 -10.66
C ARG A 137 -3.90 -11.32 -9.53
N ALA A 138 -4.42 -11.26 -8.30
CA ALA A 138 -3.77 -11.91 -7.17
C ALA A 138 -3.66 -13.42 -7.38
N ALA A 139 -4.72 -14.06 -7.84
CA ALA A 139 -4.76 -15.49 -8.13
C ALA A 139 -3.78 -15.87 -9.25
N GLU A 140 -3.78 -15.14 -10.37
CA GLU A 140 -2.87 -15.37 -11.51
C GLU A 140 -1.39 -15.26 -11.07
N LEU A 141 -1.07 -14.28 -10.21
CA LEU A 141 0.28 -14.14 -9.69
C LEU A 141 0.67 -15.33 -8.79
N ILE A 142 -0.25 -15.83 -7.97
CA ILE A 142 -0.02 -17.01 -7.13
C ILE A 142 0.15 -18.26 -8.01
N GLU A 143 -0.64 -18.43 -9.06
CA GLU A 143 -0.51 -19.52 -10.03
C GLU A 143 0.88 -19.53 -10.69
N THR A 144 1.34 -18.37 -11.15
CA THR A 144 2.64 -18.21 -11.79
C THR A 144 3.79 -18.63 -10.85
N GLU A 145 3.69 -18.26 -9.57
CA GLU A 145 4.70 -18.55 -8.56
C GLU A 145 4.59 -19.96 -7.97
N ARG A 146 3.48 -20.67 -8.20
CA ARG A 146 3.19 -21.99 -7.62
C ARG A 146 4.32 -22.98 -7.84
N HIS A 147 4.77 -23.14 -9.08
CA HIS A 147 5.81 -24.10 -9.42
C HIS A 147 7.14 -23.81 -8.71
N THR A 148 7.50 -22.55 -8.59
CA THR A 148 8.69 -22.11 -7.86
C THR A 148 8.59 -22.43 -6.37
N LEU A 149 7.42 -22.22 -5.78
CA LEU A 149 7.17 -22.51 -4.36
C LEU A 149 7.10 -24.02 -4.07
N GLN A 150 6.49 -24.80 -4.96
CA GLN A 150 6.40 -26.25 -4.83
C GLN A 150 7.78 -26.90 -4.94
N ASN A 151 8.58 -26.54 -5.94
CA ASN A 151 9.93 -27.06 -6.13
C ASN A 151 10.88 -26.67 -4.99
N GLY A 152 10.65 -25.50 -4.36
CA GLY A 152 11.40 -25.02 -3.19
C GLY A 152 10.90 -25.57 -1.85
N GLN A 153 9.94 -26.51 -1.82
CA GLN A 153 9.29 -27.03 -0.61
C GLN A 153 8.69 -25.94 0.29
N ARG A 154 8.25 -24.83 -0.30
CA ARG A 154 7.70 -23.67 0.42
C ARG A 154 6.15 -23.68 0.44
N TRP A 155 5.54 -24.83 0.69
CA TRP A 155 4.10 -25.03 0.72
C TRP A 155 3.37 -24.09 1.66
N TYR A 156 3.98 -23.75 2.80
CA TYR A 156 3.37 -22.82 3.77
C TYR A 156 3.18 -21.40 3.20
N LEU A 157 4.09 -20.96 2.30
CA LEU A 157 3.94 -19.65 1.63
C LEU A 157 2.78 -19.69 0.64
N LEU A 158 2.64 -20.78 -0.11
CA LEU A 158 1.53 -20.97 -1.02
C LEU A 158 0.21 -20.94 -0.27
N TRP A 159 0.07 -21.71 0.81
CA TRP A 159 -1.11 -21.70 1.67
C TRP A 159 -1.42 -20.31 2.24
N ARG A 160 -0.41 -19.60 2.74
CA ARG A 160 -0.56 -18.26 3.27
C ARG A 160 -1.06 -17.25 2.21
N ARG A 161 -0.65 -17.43 0.97
CA ARG A 161 -1.09 -16.59 -0.16
C ARG A 161 -2.53 -16.92 -0.56
N LEU A 162 -2.86 -18.20 -0.68
CA LEU A 162 -4.21 -18.67 -1.01
C LEU A 162 -5.24 -18.24 0.04
N ALA A 163 -4.89 -18.31 1.32
CA ALA A 163 -5.75 -17.87 2.42
C ALA A 163 -6.15 -16.38 2.38
N ARG A 164 -5.54 -15.59 1.49
CA ARG A 164 -5.91 -14.19 1.26
C ARG A 164 -7.00 -14.02 0.22
N LEU A 165 -7.26 -15.06 -0.58
CA LEU A 165 -8.26 -15.04 -1.63
C LEU A 165 -9.61 -15.54 -1.10
N PRO A 166 -10.73 -15.01 -1.60
CA PRO A 166 -12.04 -15.60 -1.35
C PRO A 166 -12.11 -17.04 -1.88
N ASP A 167 -12.82 -17.92 -1.15
CA ASP A 167 -13.01 -19.33 -1.54
C ASP A 167 -13.61 -19.45 -2.94
N SER A 168 -14.49 -18.54 -3.34
CA SER A 168 -15.10 -18.52 -4.67
C SER A 168 -14.09 -18.33 -5.79
N VAL A 169 -13.03 -17.55 -5.56
CA VAL A 169 -11.95 -17.33 -6.54
C VAL A 169 -11.06 -18.55 -6.65
N VAL A 170 -10.73 -19.17 -5.51
CA VAL A 170 -9.90 -20.38 -5.47
C VAL A 170 -10.64 -21.56 -6.13
N ALA A 171 -11.95 -21.72 -5.86
CA ALA A 171 -12.78 -22.80 -6.42
C ALA A 171 -12.91 -22.74 -7.95
N GLN A 172 -12.81 -21.56 -8.55
CA GLN A 172 -12.88 -21.37 -10.01
C GLN A 172 -11.54 -21.66 -10.70
N ARG A 173 -10.47 -21.94 -9.96
CA ARG A 173 -9.11 -22.13 -10.47
C ARG A 173 -8.49 -23.45 -10.00
N PRO A 174 -8.79 -24.57 -10.70
CA PRO A 174 -8.26 -25.90 -10.32
C PRO A 174 -6.73 -25.93 -10.25
N SER A 175 -6.04 -25.04 -10.96
CA SER A 175 -4.58 -24.88 -10.92
C SER A 175 -4.06 -24.41 -9.55
N LEU A 176 -4.90 -23.82 -8.70
CA LEU A 176 -4.53 -23.40 -7.35
C LEU A 176 -4.71 -24.47 -6.28
N LEU A 177 -5.44 -25.53 -6.61
CA LEU A 177 -5.70 -26.69 -5.75
C LEU A 177 -4.73 -27.82 -6.04
#